data_8f46387c58bd5d3880c1a7eeecc3f49b
#
_entry.id   8f46387c58bd5d3880c1a7eeecc3f49b
#
_cell.length_a   1.000
_cell.length_b   1.000
_cell.length_c   1.000
_cell.angle_alpha   90.00
_cell.angle_beta   90.00
_cell.angle_gamma   90.00
#
_symmetry.space_group_name_H-M   'P 1'
#
loop_
_entity.id
_entity.type
_entity.pdbx_description
1 polymer ?
#
loop_
_entity_poly.entity_id
_entity_poly.type
_entity_poly.pdbx_seq_one_letter_code
_entity_poly.pdbx_strand_id
1 'polypeptide(L)'
;MAKVQITDTILRDAHQSQAATRMRLDEMLPACEKLDKVGYFSLECWGGATFDSCLRFLNEDPWDRLRQLRKALPNTKLQMLLRGQNILAYKHYADDVVDYFVKKSIDNGIDIIRTFDALNDLRNMEKAVKATKAYNGIAEVAMSYTTSPVHTEEYFVKLAQEVESMGADLICIKDMAGLLLPYAAYSLIKKMKAHTKLPVVLHTHNTAGTGSMTVLKAIEAGVDVVDTALSPLGGGTSQPATESLVAVLKGTEYDTGFDENLLAQLAEHFRGVAERLTKDGWRDPDKVLSVNAKALQYQVPGGMLSNLIGQLKQANAMDKYYDVLEEVPRVRKDFGYPPLVTPTSQIVGTQAVMNVLGGERYKMVTKESKGLLRGEYGRLPAPVNEEVRKKCIGDAKVITYRPADDIEPELENYRKEIAKFNEQDEDVLSYALFPQVAMDFFKYRDAQDKKVDESAADKANKSYPV
;
A
#
# COMPACT_ATOMS: atom_id res chain seq x y z
N MET A 1 -23.40 4.92 21.27
CA MET A 1 -22.49 5.15 20.14
C MET A 1 -22.44 3.88 19.31
N ALA A 2 -22.14 3.95 18.02
CA ALA A 2 -21.97 2.72 17.23
C ALA A 2 -20.70 1.98 17.71
N LYS A 3 -20.75 0.64 17.75
CA LYS A 3 -19.57 -0.18 18.05
C LYS A 3 -18.48 0.10 17.01
N VAL A 4 -17.21 0.20 17.44
CA VAL A 4 -16.09 0.26 16.51
C VAL A 4 -16.00 -1.04 15.70
N GLN A 5 -15.77 -0.90 14.40
CA GLN A 5 -15.58 -2.03 13.50
C GLN A 5 -14.10 -2.26 13.22
N ILE A 6 -13.73 -3.50 12.88
CA ILE A 6 -12.33 -3.88 12.63
C ILE A 6 -12.19 -4.42 11.20
N THR A 7 -11.22 -3.91 10.47
CA THR A 7 -10.64 -4.55 9.28
C THR A 7 -9.37 -5.28 9.71
N ASP A 8 -9.26 -6.58 9.43
CA ASP A 8 -8.01 -7.30 9.65
C ASP A 8 -7.19 -7.40 8.37
N THR A 9 -5.90 -7.13 8.48
CA THR A 9 -4.95 -7.03 7.36
C THR A 9 -4.07 -8.28 7.20
N ILE A 10 -4.35 -9.34 7.96
CA ILE A 10 -3.51 -10.56 8.02
C ILE A 10 -3.28 -11.18 6.64
N LEU A 11 -4.26 -11.08 5.73
CA LEU A 11 -4.19 -11.68 4.40
C LEU A 11 -3.47 -10.79 3.37
N ARG A 12 -3.12 -9.54 3.70
CA ARG A 12 -2.40 -8.64 2.78
C ARG A 12 -1.31 -7.80 3.46
N ASP A 13 -1.66 -6.68 4.14
CA ASP A 13 -0.67 -5.68 4.56
C ASP A 13 0.23 -6.17 5.69
N ALA A 14 -0.28 -6.99 6.58
CA ALA A 14 0.50 -7.55 7.67
C ALA A 14 1.70 -8.35 7.17
N HIS A 15 1.49 -9.33 6.28
CA HIS A 15 2.60 -10.11 5.73
C HIS A 15 3.39 -9.38 4.63
N GLN A 16 2.80 -8.37 3.97
CA GLN A 16 3.57 -7.46 3.13
C GLN A 16 4.60 -6.70 3.95
N SER A 17 4.21 -6.20 5.11
CA SER A 17 5.04 -5.35 5.97
C SER A 17 6.11 -6.12 6.73
N GLN A 18 5.85 -7.39 7.10
CA GLN A 18 6.77 -8.19 7.90
C GLN A 18 7.53 -9.26 7.12
N ALA A 19 7.02 -9.71 5.97
CA ALA A 19 7.54 -10.87 5.25
C ALA A 19 7.51 -10.70 3.72
N ALA A 20 7.65 -9.46 3.23
CA ALA A 20 7.77 -9.12 1.82
C ALA A 20 6.69 -9.78 0.93
N THR A 21 5.48 -9.96 1.43
CA THR A 21 4.33 -10.56 0.73
C THR A 21 4.56 -12.04 0.33
N ARG A 22 5.14 -12.85 1.23
CA ARG A 22 5.51 -14.25 0.94
C ARG A 22 4.57 -15.29 1.56
N MET A 23 3.41 -14.89 2.09
CA MET A 23 2.36 -15.84 2.50
C MET A 23 1.69 -16.43 1.27
N ARG A 24 1.58 -17.76 1.22
CA ARG A 24 1.00 -18.51 0.11
C ARG A 24 -0.49 -18.71 0.31
N LEU A 25 -1.21 -18.97 -0.77
CA LEU A 25 -2.66 -19.21 -0.71
C LEU A 25 -3.01 -20.45 0.10
N ASP A 26 -2.23 -21.54 -0.01
CA ASP A 26 -2.43 -22.78 0.75
C ASP A 26 -2.28 -22.60 2.28
N GLU A 27 -1.64 -21.52 2.71
CA GLU A 27 -1.52 -21.12 4.12
C GLU A 27 -2.69 -20.24 4.59
N MET A 28 -3.37 -19.56 3.67
CA MET A 28 -4.52 -18.69 3.97
C MET A 28 -5.84 -19.48 4.05
N LEU A 29 -6.08 -20.37 3.06
CA LEU A 29 -7.35 -21.06 2.91
C LEU A 29 -7.80 -21.85 4.16
N PRO A 30 -6.91 -22.57 4.88
CA PRO A 30 -7.34 -23.31 6.09
C PRO A 30 -7.89 -22.42 7.21
N ALA A 31 -7.52 -21.13 7.24
CA ALA A 31 -8.02 -20.17 8.23
C ALA A 31 -9.33 -19.49 7.83
N CYS A 32 -9.66 -19.48 6.53
CA CYS A 32 -10.73 -18.66 5.98
C CYS A 32 -12.11 -18.94 6.61
N GLU A 33 -12.49 -20.20 6.83
CA GLU A 33 -13.77 -20.52 7.48
C GLU A 33 -13.90 -19.89 8.87
N LYS A 34 -12.80 -19.82 9.62
CA LYS A 34 -12.78 -19.18 10.94
C LYS A 34 -12.77 -17.67 10.82
N LEU A 35 -11.95 -17.11 9.90
CA LEU A 35 -11.93 -15.67 9.62
C LEU A 35 -13.30 -15.13 9.24
N ASP A 36 -14.07 -15.88 8.45
CA ASP A 36 -15.41 -15.50 7.99
C ASP A 36 -16.46 -15.46 9.13
N LYS A 37 -16.17 -16.10 10.27
CA LYS A 37 -17.04 -16.15 11.44
C LYS A 37 -16.72 -15.11 12.51
N VAL A 38 -15.59 -14.41 12.43
CA VAL A 38 -15.17 -13.43 13.47
C VAL A 38 -16.11 -12.23 13.53
N GLY A 39 -16.67 -11.80 12.40
CA GLY A 39 -17.51 -10.61 12.31
C GLY A 39 -16.74 -9.34 11.95
N TYR A 40 -15.62 -9.46 11.29
CA TYR A 40 -14.86 -8.32 10.76
C TYR A 40 -15.69 -7.44 9.83
N PHE A 41 -15.43 -6.14 9.83
CA PHE A 41 -15.95 -5.21 8.84
C PHE A 41 -15.51 -5.61 7.43
N SER A 42 -14.22 -5.90 7.29
CA SER A 42 -13.62 -6.45 6.08
C SER A 42 -12.31 -7.18 6.39
N LEU A 43 -11.84 -7.98 5.42
CA LEU A 43 -10.51 -8.56 5.39
C LEU A 43 -9.75 -7.94 4.21
N GLU A 44 -8.64 -7.27 4.49
CA GLU A 44 -7.76 -6.79 3.44
C GLU A 44 -6.92 -7.97 2.92
N CYS A 45 -7.17 -8.40 1.67
CA CYS A 45 -6.62 -9.65 1.14
C CYS A 45 -5.90 -9.52 -0.21
N TRP A 46 -5.97 -8.37 -0.87
CA TRP A 46 -5.47 -8.23 -2.23
C TRP A 46 -5.00 -6.81 -2.55
N GLY A 47 -4.36 -6.61 -3.72
CA GLY A 47 -3.77 -5.33 -4.10
C GLY A 47 -2.37 -5.11 -3.51
N GLY A 48 -1.90 -3.87 -3.50
CA GLY A 48 -0.55 -3.53 -3.05
C GLY A 48 0.52 -4.33 -3.81
N ALA A 49 1.41 -5.01 -3.09
CA ALA A 49 2.46 -5.85 -3.66
C ALA A 49 2.04 -7.33 -3.85
N THR A 50 0.82 -7.71 -3.45
CA THR A 50 0.36 -9.11 -3.54
C THR A 50 0.39 -9.62 -4.96
N PHE A 51 -0.11 -8.84 -5.90
CA PHE A 51 -0.22 -9.22 -7.31
C PHE A 51 1.15 -9.55 -7.94
N ASP A 52 2.11 -8.63 -7.82
CA ASP A 52 3.47 -8.84 -8.32
C ASP A 52 4.15 -10.01 -7.59
N SER A 53 3.94 -10.14 -6.28
CA SER A 53 4.51 -11.23 -5.50
C SER A 53 3.97 -12.60 -5.91
N CYS A 54 2.68 -12.72 -6.22
CA CYS A 54 2.08 -13.96 -6.72
C CYS A 54 2.78 -14.42 -7.99
N LEU A 55 2.89 -13.53 -8.97
CA LEU A 55 3.49 -13.85 -10.28
C LEU A 55 5.00 -14.12 -10.18
N ARG A 56 5.73 -13.28 -9.44
CA ARG A 56 7.20 -13.24 -9.44
C ARG A 56 7.84 -14.29 -8.54
N PHE A 57 7.21 -14.58 -7.40
CA PHE A 57 7.86 -15.34 -6.33
C PHE A 57 7.10 -16.58 -5.86
N LEU A 58 5.78 -16.58 -6.03
CA LEU A 58 4.94 -17.65 -5.50
C LEU A 58 4.45 -18.61 -6.57
N ASN A 59 4.63 -18.28 -7.84
CA ASN A 59 4.05 -19.00 -8.98
C ASN A 59 2.54 -19.23 -8.81
N GLU A 60 1.84 -18.20 -8.31
CA GLU A 60 0.40 -18.20 -8.13
C GLU A 60 -0.26 -17.20 -9.09
N ASP A 61 -1.41 -17.59 -9.65
CA ASP A 61 -2.25 -16.66 -10.38
C ASP A 61 -2.94 -15.72 -9.37
N PRO A 62 -2.67 -14.38 -9.41
CA PRO A 62 -3.27 -13.45 -8.47
C PRO A 62 -4.79 -13.39 -8.58
N TRP A 63 -5.38 -13.62 -9.76
CA TRP A 63 -6.81 -13.62 -9.98
C TRP A 63 -7.47 -14.88 -9.41
N ASP A 64 -6.84 -16.04 -9.61
CA ASP A 64 -7.31 -17.28 -9.01
C ASP A 64 -7.21 -17.25 -7.49
N ARG A 65 -6.13 -16.67 -6.93
CA ARG A 65 -6.01 -16.41 -5.48
C ARG A 65 -7.24 -15.62 -4.98
N LEU A 66 -7.62 -14.55 -5.66
CA LEU A 66 -8.76 -13.73 -5.26
C LEU A 66 -10.07 -14.53 -5.31
N ARG A 67 -10.31 -15.29 -6.39
CA ARG A 67 -11.51 -16.14 -6.55
C ARG A 67 -11.60 -17.21 -5.46
N GLN A 68 -10.48 -17.84 -5.12
CA GLN A 68 -10.45 -18.85 -4.06
C GLN A 68 -10.70 -18.25 -2.68
N LEU A 69 -10.11 -17.08 -2.39
CA LEU A 69 -10.41 -16.35 -1.15
C LEU A 69 -11.87 -15.93 -1.07
N ARG A 70 -12.45 -15.38 -2.15
CA ARG A 70 -13.89 -15.05 -2.18
C ARG A 70 -14.77 -16.26 -1.92
N LYS A 71 -14.44 -17.40 -2.53
CA LYS A 71 -15.18 -18.66 -2.30
C LYS A 71 -15.10 -19.13 -0.84
N ALA A 72 -13.94 -18.96 -0.21
CA ALA A 72 -13.69 -19.38 1.16
C ALA A 72 -14.20 -18.39 2.24
N LEU A 73 -14.50 -17.15 1.86
CA LEU A 73 -14.94 -16.05 2.74
C LEU A 73 -16.27 -15.45 2.25
N PRO A 74 -17.36 -16.22 2.16
CA PRO A 74 -18.59 -15.77 1.51
C PRO A 74 -19.33 -14.64 2.23
N ASN A 75 -19.15 -14.48 3.55
CA ASN A 75 -19.92 -13.55 4.37
C ASN A 75 -19.14 -12.26 4.70
N THR A 76 -17.81 -12.30 4.70
CA THR A 76 -16.97 -11.16 5.05
C THR A 76 -16.61 -10.35 3.80
N LYS A 77 -16.68 -9.01 3.87
CA LYS A 77 -16.24 -8.14 2.77
C LYS A 77 -14.75 -8.30 2.54
N LEU A 78 -14.37 -8.42 1.27
CA LEU A 78 -12.97 -8.44 0.84
C LEU A 78 -12.54 -7.04 0.39
N GLN A 79 -11.40 -6.62 0.90
CA GLN A 79 -10.83 -5.31 0.62
C GLN A 79 -9.50 -5.43 -0.10
N MET A 80 -9.25 -4.51 -1.03
CA MET A 80 -7.96 -4.37 -1.70
C MET A 80 -7.41 -2.96 -1.59
N LEU A 81 -6.07 -2.85 -1.72
CA LEU A 81 -5.37 -1.57 -1.85
C LEU A 81 -5.07 -1.27 -3.31
N LEU A 82 -5.45 -0.06 -3.77
CA LEU A 82 -5.21 0.45 -5.13
C LEU A 82 -4.47 1.79 -5.08
N ARG A 83 -3.44 1.94 -5.93
CA ARG A 83 -2.65 3.18 -6.03
C ARG A 83 -3.22 4.14 -7.09
N GLY A 84 -4.51 4.48 -7.00
CA GLY A 84 -5.16 5.40 -7.93
C GLY A 84 -4.83 5.08 -9.39
N GLN A 85 -4.36 6.09 -10.13
CA GLN A 85 -4.00 5.97 -11.55
C GLN A 85 -2.83 5.01 -11.82
N ASN A 86 -2.04 4.68 -10.80
CA ASN A 86 -0.92 3.72 -10.91
C ASN A 86 -1.37 2.26 -10.76
N ILE A 87 -2.63 2.01 -10.43
CA ILE A 87 -3.18 0.69 -10.16
C ILE A 87 -2.38 -0.04 -9.07
N LEU A 88 -1.43 -0.90 -9.41
CA LEU A 88 -0.53 -1.60 -8.49
C LEU A 88 0.96 -1.32 -8.75
N ALA A 89 1.27 -0.52 -9.78
CA ALA A 89 2.64 -0.21 -10.20
C ALA A 89 3.09 1.20 -9.76
N TYR A 90 4.05 1.79 -10.46
CA TYR A 90 4.68 3.06 -10.13
C TYR A 90 4.63 4.08 -11.29
N LYS A 91 3.87 3.79 -12.33
CA LYS A 91 3.57 4.71 -13.44
C LYS A 91 2.06 4.91 -13.55
N HIS A 92 1.62 6.00 -14.16
CA HIS A 92 0.23 6.16 -14.54
C HIS A 92 -0.15 5.23 -15.69
N TYR A 93 -1.37 4.72 -15.67
CA TYR A 93 -1.99 3.95 -16.73
C TYR A 93 -3.10 4.75 -17.38
N ALA A 94 -3.47 4.39 -18.60
CA ALA A 94 -4.63 4.95 -19.29
C ALA A 94 -5.93 4.64 -18.53
N ASP A 95 -6.93 5.50 -18.71
CA ASP A 95 -8.20 5.39 -18.00
C ASP A 95 -8.97 4.10 -18.30
N ASP A 96 -8.83 3.54 -19.50
CA ASP A 96 -9.46 2.27 -19.89
C ASP A 96 -8.84 1.07 -19.14
N VAL A 97 -7.54 1.10 -18.88
CA VAL A 97 -6.85 0.08 -18.08
C VAL A 97 -7.27 0.15 -16.63
N VAL A 98 -7.35 1.37 -16.05
CA VAL A 98 -7.82 1.57 -14.66
C VAL A 98 -9.25 1.08 -14.50
N ASP A 99 -10.13 1.47 -15.40
CA ASP A 99 -11.55 1.08 -15.42
C ASP A 99 -11.71 -0.43 -15.46
N TYR A 100 -11.03 -1.07 -16.40
CA TYR A 100 -11.09 -2.52 -16.59
C TYR A 100 -10.51 -3.28 -15.40
N PHE A 101 -9.41 -2.78 -14.80
CA PHE A 101 -8.83 -3.39 -13.60
C PHE A 101 -9.80 -3.34 -12.41
N VAL A 102 -10.42 -2.20 -12.16
CA VAL A 102 -11.43 -2.03 -11.11
C VAL A 102 -12.61 -2.96 -11.35
N LYS A 103 -13.14 -2.98 -12.58
CA LYS A 103 -14.23 -3.89 -12.96
C LYS A 103 -13.88 -5.34 -12.64
N LYS A 104 -12.73 -5.82 -13.12
CA LYS A 104 -12.30 -7.20 -12.91
C LYS A 104 -12.00 -7.52 -11.45
N SER A 105 -11.51 -6.57 -10.67
CA SER A 105 -11.32 -6.77 -9.22
C SER A 105 -12.66 -7.03 -8.52
N ILE A 106 -13.69 -6.27 -8.85
CA ILE A 106 -15.04 -6.44 -8.29
C ILE A 106 -15.68 -7.73 -8.81
N ASP A 107 -15.61 -8.00 -10.11
CA ASP A 107 -16.15 -9.22 -10.73
C ASP A 107 -15.56 -10.50 -10.08
N ASN A 108 -14.29 -10.45 -9.64
CA ASN A 108 -13.59 -11.57 -8.99
C ASN A 108 -13.74 -11.58 -7.46
N GLY A 109 -14.52 -10.66 -6.87
CA GLY A 109 -14.95 -10.78 -5.48
C GLY A 109 -14.48 -9.71 -4.51
N ILE A 110 -13.88 -8.62 -4.97
CA ILE A 110 -13.56 -7.46 -4.12
C ILE A 110 -14.83 -6.65 -3.86
N ASP A 111 -15.10 -6.35 -2.60
CA ASP A 111 -16.20 -5.50 -2.17
C ASP A 111 -15.76 -4.05 -1.95
N ILE A 112 -14.57 -3.85 -1.36
CA ILE A 112 -14.04 -2.53 -0.98
C ILE A 112 -12.74 -2.26 -1.73
N ILE A 113 -12.68 -1.17 -2.47
CA ILE A 113 -11.45 -0.70 -3.10
C ILE A 113 -10.95 0.52 -2.32
N ARG A 114 -9.88 0.32 -1.55
CA ARG A 114 -9.15 1.39 -0.86
C ARG A 114 -8.17 2.02 -1.84
N THR A 115 -8.52 3.20 -2.35
CA THR A 115 -7.72 3.94 -3.32
C THR A 115 -6.92 5.03 -2.63
N PHE A 116 -5.62 5.14 -2.92
CA PHE A 116 -4.77 6.23 -2.45
C PHE A 116 -3.87 6.79 -3.54
N ASP A 117 -3.40 8.01 -3.35
CA ASP A 117 -2.34 8.63 -4.14
C ASP A 117 -1.20 9.10 -3.23
N ALA A 118 0.05 8.96 -3.69
CA ALA A 118 1.23 9.32 -2.90
C ALA A 118 1.34 10.81 -2.59
N LEU A 119 0.73 11.66 -3.40
CA LEU A 119 0.71 13.13 -3.23
C LEU A 119 -0.60 13.64 -2.63
N ASN A 120 -1.58 12.77 -2.38
CA ASN A 120 -2.96 13.13 -2.06
C ASN A 120 -3.62 13.96 -3.19
N ASP A 121 -3.20 13.76 -4.44
CA ASP A 121 -3.84 14.40 -5.58
C ASP A 121 -5.11 13.63 -5.98
N LEU A 122 -6.27 14.14 -5.61
CA LEU A 122 -7.56 13.49 -5.85
C LEU A 122 -7.83 13.22 -7.34
N ARG A 123 -7.25 14.01 -8.25
CA ARG A 123 -7.38 13.81 -9.70
C ARG A 123 -6.82 12.45 -10.14
N ASN A 124 -5.78 11.95 -9.45
CA ASN A 124 -5.19 10.63 -9.68
C ASN A 124 -6.04 9.48 -9.12
N MET A 125 -7.05 9.77 -8.30
CA MET A 125 -7.93 8.77 -7.69
C MET A 125 -9.33 8.77 -8.31
N GLU A 126 -9.72 9.85 -8.96
CA GLU A 126 -11.09 10.08 -9.45
C GLU A 126 -11.59 8.97 -10.39
N LYS A 127 -10.74 8.51 -11.34
CA LYS A 127 -11.13 7.45 -12.28
C LYS A 127 -11.42 6.13 -11.55
N ALA A 128 -10.56 5.76 -10.61
CA ALA A 128 -10.74 4.53 -9.82
C ALA A 128 -12.00 4.60 -8.94
N VAL A 129 -12.26 5.74 -8.28
CA VAL A 129 -13.47 5.93 -7.46
C VAL A 129 -14.74 5.84 -8.33
N LYS A 130 -14.79 6.53 -9.46
CA LYS A 130 -15.92 6.47 -10.40
C LYS A 130 -16.17 5.06 -10.91
N ALA A 131 -15.11 4.34 -11.28
CA ALA A 131 -15.22 2.95 -11.75
C ALA A 131 -15.72 2.04 -10.61
N THR A 132 -15.20 2.18 -9.38
CA THR A 132 -15.66 1.41 -8.22
C THR A 132 -17.16 1.58 -8.01
N LYS A 133 -17.66 2.80 -8.05
CA LYS A 133 -19.10 3.10 -7.91
C LYS A 133 -19.91 2.56 -9.09
N ALA A 134 -19.42 2.66 -10.31
CA ALA A 134 -20.10 2.18 -11.51
C ALA A 134 -20.30 0.65 -11.50
N TYR A 135 -19.38 -0.08 -10.91
CA TYR A 135 -19.42 -1.55 -10.77
C TYR A 135 -19.96 -2.02 -9.42
N ASN A 136 -20.65 -1.16 -8.67
CA ASN A 136 -21.28 -1.45 -7.37
C ASN A 136 -20.31 -1.85 -6.25
N GLY A 137 -19.05 -1.49 -6.32
CA GLY A 137 -18.09 -1.61 -5.24
C GLY A 137 -18.21 -0.47 -4.23
N ILE A 138 -17.62 -0.66 -3.06
CA ILE A 138 -17.49 0.35 -2.01
C ILE A 138 -16.20 1.12 -2.24
N ALA A 139 -16.29 2.42 -2.48
CA ALA A 139 -15.15 3.28 -2.71
C ALA A 139 -14.63 3.86 -1.39
N GLU A 140 -13.50 3.36 -0.92
CA GLU A 140 -12.78 3.91 0.21
C GLU A 140 -11.59 4.74 -0.30
N VAL A 141 -11.55 6.03 0.03
CA VAL A 141 -10.45 6.92 -0.34
C VAL A 141 -9.53 7.13 0.84
N ALA A 142 -8.27 6.77 0.68
CA ALA A 142 -7.26 6.88 1.71
C ALA A 142 -6.38 8.12 1.50
N MET A 143 -6.33 8.94 2.54
CA MET A 143 -5.44 10.09 2.63
C MET A 143 -4.10 9.64 3.20
N SER A 144 -3.03 9.79 2.45
CA SER A 144 -1.65 9.52 2.89
C SER A 144 -1.28 10.49 4.01
N TYR A 145 -1.28 10.00 5.26
CA TYR A 145 -0.97 10.81 6.42
C TYR A 145 0.53 11.06 6.51
N THR A 146 0.88 12.29 6.82
CA THR A 146 2.25 12.71 7.12
C THR A 146 2.21 14.00 7.96
N THR A 147 3.36 14.38 8.48
CA THR A 147 3.52 15.62 9.25
C THR A 147 4.44 16.59 8.51
N SER A 148 4.07 17.86 8.46
CA SER A 148 4.87 18.98 7.94
C SER A 148 4.15 20.30 8.25
N PRO A 149 4.78 21.46 8.00
CA PRO A 149 4.08 22.74 8.15
C PRO A 149 2.83 22.90 7.25
N VAL A 150 2.71 22.06 6.18
CA VAL A 150 1.56 22.08 5.26
C VAL A 150 0.49 21.09 5.68
N HIS A 151 0.87 19.92 6.17
CA HIS A 151 -0.04 18.84 6.54
C HIS A 151 -0.59 19.05 7.96
N THR A 152 -1.43 20.07 8.10
CA THR A 152 -2.14 20.41 9.36
C THR A 152 -3.44 19.59 9.47
N GLU A 153 -4.10 19.64 10.62
CA GLU A 153 -5.42 19.04 10.78
C GLU A 153 -6.44 19.65 9.79
N GLU A 154 -6.38 20.96 9.57
CA GLU A 154 -7.23 21.68 8.62
C GLU A 154 -7.02 21.23 7.18
N TYR A 155 -5.77 20.90 6.79
CA TYR A 155 -5.46 20.30 5.50
C TYR A 155 -6.20 18.96 5.32
N PHE A 156 -6.12 18.06 6.31
CA PHE A 156 -6.79 16.75 6.23
C PHE A 156 -8.31 16.87 6.32
N VAL A 157 -8.85 17.79 7.10
CA VAL A 157 -10.30 18.06 7.16
C VAL A 157 -10.81 18.54 5.79
N LYS A 158 -10.11 19.49 5.17
CA LYS A 158 -10.46 19.97 3.83
C LYS A 158 -10.38 18.84 2.80
N LEU A 159 -9.32 18.05 2.84
CA LEU A 159 -9.15 16.92 1.95
C LEU A 159 -10.30 15.90 2.13
N ALA A 160 -10.74 15.64 3.37
CA ALA A 160 -11.87 14.76 3.65
C ALA A 160 -13.19 15.27 3.04
N GLN A 161 -13.43 16.58 3.07
CA GLN A 161 -14.60 17.20 2.41
C GLN A 161 -14.53 17.09 0.88
N GLU A 162 -13.34 17.24 0.30
CA GLU A 162 -13.12 17.05 -1.13
C GLU A 162 -13.35 15.57 -1.53
N VAL A 163 -12.90 14.61 -0.72
CA VAL A 163 -13.15 13.17 -0.87
C VAL A 163 -14.65 12.85 -0.81
N GLU A 164 -15.38 13.42 0.15
CA GLU A 164 -16.84 13.28 0.23
C GLU A 164 -17.51 13.82 -1.04
N SER A 165 -17.09 14.99 -1.50
CA SER A 165 -17.60 15.62 -2.73
C SER A 165 -17.31 14.79 -3.99
N MET A 166 -16.23 14.00 -4.00
CA MET A 166 -15.88 13.08 -5.09
C MET A 166 -16.79 11.83 -5.16
N GLY A 167 -17.59 11.58 -4.13
CA GLY A 167 -18.54 10.47 -4.07
C GLY A 167 -17.99 9.18 -3.46
N ALA A 168 -16.96 9.26 -2.64
CA ALA A 168 -16.48 8.14 -1.83
C ALA A 168 -17.54 7.66 -0.84
N ASP A 169 -17.44 6.41 -0.41
CA ASP A 169 -18.29 5.82 0.64
C ASP A 169 -17.62 5.84 2.02
N LEU A 170 -16.28 5.78 2.06
CA LEU A 170 -15.47 5.76 3.27
C LEU A 170 -14.25 6.65 3.08
N ILE A 171 -13.77 7.25 4.18
CA ILE A 171 -12.51 7.99 4.23
C ILE A 171 -11.55 7.28 5.15
N CYS A 172 -10.32 6.99 4.66
CA CYS A 172 -9.27 6.38 5.47
C CYS A 172 -8.15 7.38 5.75
N ILE A 173 -7.79 7.55 7.02
CA ILE A 173 -6.50 8.15 7.41
C ILE A 173 -5.46 7.03 7.31
N LYS A 174 -4.57 7.11 6.32
CA LYS A 174 -3.58 6.07 6.05
C LYS A 174 -2.19 6.51 6.50
N ASP A 175 -1.83 6.09 7.71
CA ASP A 175 -0.54 6.36 8.36
C ASP A 175 0.41 5.16 8.18
N MET A 176 1.03 5.07 7.01
CA MET A 176 1.96 3.99 6.66
C MET A 176 3.31 4.06 7.39
N ALA A 177 3.62 5.19 8.00
CA ALA A 177 4.90 5.41 8.67
C ALA A 177 4.81 5.35 10.20
N GLY A 178 3.60 5.27 10.76
CA GLY A 178 3.37 5.30 12.21
C GLY A 178 3.68 6.67 12.82
N LEU A 179 3.37 7.75 12.10
CA LEU A 179 3.65 9.14 12.51
C LEU A 179 2.49 9.77 13.28
N LEU A 180 1.29 9.22 13.17
CA LEU A 180 0.11 9.76 13.82
C LEU A 180 0.13 9.42 15.31
N LEU A 181 0.38 10.45 16.13
CA LEU A 181 0.43 10.30 17.59
C LEU A 181 -0.98 10.23 18.19
N PRO A 182 -1.16 9.60 19.37
CA PRO A 182 -2.47 9.33 19.96
C PRO A 182 -3.36 10.56 20.13
N TYR A 183 -2.84 11.63 20.66
CA TYR A 183 -3.62 12.86 20.87
C TYR A 183 -3.89 13.64 19.59
N ALA A 184 -2.97 13.57 18.62
CA ALA A 184 -3.21 14.10 17.27
C ALA A 184 -4.30 13.32 16.54
N ALA A 185 -4.32 11.98 16.67
CA ALA A 185 -5.39 11.15 16.14
C ALA A 185 -6.75 11.52 16.73
N TYR A 186 -6.80 11.67 18.05
CA TYR A 186 -8.03 12.10 18.75
C TYR A 186 -8.54 13.44 18.19
N SER A 187 -7.68 14.46 18.13
CA SER A 187 -8.05 15.79 17.64
C SER A 187 -8.51 15.75 16.18
N LEU A 188 -7.72 15.11 15.30
CA LEU A 188 -8.00 15.03 13.87
C LEU A 188 -9.33 14.32 13.60
N ILE A 189 -9.56 13.16 14.23
CA ILE A 189 -10.79 12.39 14.02
C ILE A 189 -12.02 13.15 14.53
N LYS A 190 -11.94 13.80 15.70
CA LYS A 190 -13.02 14.68 16.20
C LYS A 190 -13.36 15.77 15.21
N LYS A 191 -12.36 16.45 14.65
CA LYS A 191 -12.57 17.49 13.62
C LYS A 191 -13.16 16.90 12.34
N MET A 192 -12.65 15.78 11.85
CA MET A 192 -13.18 15.14 10.65
C MET A 192 -14.65 14.75 10.84
N LYS A 193 -15.00 14.07 11.91
CA LYS A 193 -16.39 13.68 12.23
C LYS A 193 -17.35 14.86 12.35
N ALA A 194 -16.86 16.06 12.66
CA ALA A 194 -17.66 17.28 12.66
C ALA A 194 -17.86 17.90 11.27
N HIS A 195 -17.05 17.53 10.26
CA HIS A 195 -17.03 18.18 8.95
C HIS A 195 -17.33 17.24 7.77
N THR A 196 -17.43 15.94 7.98
CA THR A 196 -17.83 14.94 6.97
C THR A 196 -18.91 14.04 7.51
N LYS A 197 -19.78 13.54 6.62
CA LYS A 197 -20.80 12.54 6.94
C LYS A 197 -20.31 11.11 6.69
N LEU A 198 -19.19 10.95 5.99
CA LEU A 198 -18.66 9.64 5.67
C LEU A 198 -18.09 8.96 6.91
N PRO A 199 -18.20 7.64 7.03
CA PRO A 199 -17.47 6.88 8.01
C PRO A 199 -15.96 7.07 7.86
N VAL A 200 -15.25 7.21 8.99
CA VAL A 200 -13.82 7.42 9.06
C VAL A 200 -13.13 6.13 9.46
N VAL A 201 -12.15 5.73 8.67
CA VAL A 201 -11.29 4.57 8.89
C VAL A 201 -9.91 5.03 9.35
N LEU A 202 -9.30 4.36 10.32
CA LEU A 202 -7.91 4.57 10.69
C LEU A 202 -7.07 3.34 10.35
N HIS A 203 -6.09 3.53 9.48
CA HIS A 203 -5.00 2.61 9.21
C HIS A 203 -3.68 3.20 9.71
N THR A 204 -3.02 2.55 10.66
CA THR A 204 -1.72 3.00 11.17
C THR A 204 -0.79 1.84 11.44
N HIS A 205 0.49 2.01 11.11
CA HIS A 205 1.55 1.04 11.44
C HIS A 205 2.12 1.30 12.84
N ASN A 206 2.58 0.24 13.48
CA ASN A 206 3.12 0.32 14.85
C ASN A 206 4.66 0.52 14.87
N THR A 207 5.24 1.00 13.80
CA THR A 207 6.70 1.14 13.63
C THR A 207 7.35 1.96 14.75
N ALA A 208 6.72 3.04 15.17
CA ALA A 208 7.20 3.90 16.26
C ALA A 208 6.80 3.41 17.67
N GLY A 209 6.05 2.30 17.76
CA GLY A 209 5.54 1.74 19.02
C GLY A 209 4.31 2.46 19.58
N THR A 210 3.75 3.44 18.88
CA THR A 210 2.60 4.24 19.31
C THR A 210 1.27 3.76 18.75
N GLY A 211 1.27 2.87 17.76
CA GLY A 211 0.09 2.50 16.97
C GLY A 211 -1.10 2.02 17.81
N SER A 212 -0.90 1.15 18.80
CA SER A 212 -1.98 0.69 19.67
C SER A 212 -2.60 1.81 20.50
N MET A 213 -1.78 2.72 21.02
CA MET A 213 -2.26 3.90 21.74
C MET A 213 -3.01 4.86 20.80
N THR A 214 -2.52 5.01 19.56
CA THR A 214 -3.14 5.83 18.52
C THR A 214 -4.53 5.29 18.16
N VAL A 215 -4.65 3.97 17.94
CA VAL A 215 -5.92 3.31 17.66
C VAL A 215 -6.91 3.48 18.82
N LEU A 216 -6.47 3.29 20.07
CA LEU A 216 -7.32 3.48 21.23
C LEU A 216 -7.86 4.93 21.31
N LYS A 217 -7.00 5.93 21.12
CA LYS A 217 -7.43 7.34 21.11
C LYS A 217 -8.33 7.69 19.92
N ALA A 218 -8.13 7.04 18.78
CA ALA A 218 -9.02 7.17 17.63
C ALA A 218 -10.43 6.63 17.94
N ILE A 219 -10.52 5.49 18.63
CA ILE A 219 -11.79 4.89 19.05
C ILE A 219 -12.52 5.81 20.01
N GLU A 220 -11.84 6.35 21.04
CA GLU A 220 -12.42 7.34 21.96
C GLU A 220 -12.87 8.62 21.23
N ALA A 221 -12.25 8.96 20.10
CA ALA A 221 -12.64 10.10 19.27
C ALA A 221 -13.84 9.82 18.36
N GLY A 222 -14.27 8.56 18.22
CA GLY A 222 -15.42 8.14 17.44
C GLY A 222 -15.09 7.73 16.01
N VAL A 223 -13.88 7.17 15.76
CA VAL A 223 -13.57 6.50 14.49
C VAL A 223 -14.54 5.33 14.28
N ASP A 224 -14.93 5.09 13.02
CA ASP A 224 -15.92 4.06 12.71
C ASP A 224 -15.28 2.69 12.50
N VAL A 225 -14.11 2.66 11.83
CA VAL A 225 -13.36 1.41 11.54
C VAL A 225 -11.88 1.61 11.85
N VAL A 226 -11.23 0.58 12.38
CA VAL A 226 -9.79 0.55 12.61
C VAL A 226 -9.17 -0.67 11.94
N ASP A 227 -7.98 -0.50 11.37
CA ASP A 227 -7.22 -1.61 10.82
C ASP A 227 -6.32 -2.23 11.88
N THR A 228 -6.34 -3.55 11.98
CA THR A 228 -5.50 -4.35 12.86
C THR A 228 -4.91 -5.53 12.09
N ALA A 229 -4.06 -6.31 12.74
CA ALA A 229 -3.56 -7.57 12.22
C ALA A 229 -3.53 -8.62 13.33
N LEU A 230 -3.91 -9.86 13.04
CA LEU A 230 -3.74 -10.96 13.99
C LEU A 230 -2.28 -11.02 14.49
N SER A 231 -2.11 -11.23 15.80
CA SER A 231 -0.87 -10.99 16.55
C SER A 231 0.41 -11.60 15.98
N PRO A 232 0.42 -12.78 15.33
CA PRO A 232 1.65 -13.37 14.80
C PRO A 232 2.35 -12.53 13.72
N LEU A 233 1.58 -11.72 13.00
CA LEU A 233 2.07 -10.76 12.01
C LEU A 233 1.63 -9.31 12.33
N GLY A 234 1.10 -9.08 13.53
CA GLY A 234 0.78 -7.75 14.06
C GLY A 234 1.96 -7.09 14.76
N GLY A 235 1.85 -5.78 15.00
CA GLY A 235 2.87 -4.99 15.67
C GLY A 235 4.09 -4.63 14.81
N GLY A 236 5.04 -3.94 15.39
CA GLY A 236 6.25 -3.51 14.68
C GLY A 236 5.95 -2.76 13.38
N THR A 237 6.46 -3.23 12.26
CA THR A 237 6.21 -2.64 10.94
C THR A 237 4.80 -2.87 10.39
N SER A 238 3.97 -3.66 11.07
CA SER A 238 2.57 -3.94 10.74
C SER A 238 1.60 -3.12 11.61
N GLN A 239 0.31 -3.42 11.53
CA GLN A 239 -0.76 -2.79 12.30
C GLN A 239 -0.78 -3.32 13.75
N PRO A 240 -1.44 -2.63 14.69
CA PRO A 240 -1.68 -3.14 16.04
C PRO A 240 -2.34 -4.52 16.05
N ALA A 241 -2.01 -5.32 17.07
CA ALA A 241 -2.53 -6.68 17.19
C ALA A 241 -4.05 -6.68 17.47
N THR A 242 -4.82 -7.46 16.70
CA THR A 242 -6.28 -7.58 16.78
C THR A 242 -6.70 -8.09 18.16
N GLU A 243 -6.11 -9.18 18.64
CA GLU A 243 -6.48 -9.81 19.92
C GLU A 243 -6.23 -8.88 21.10
N SER A 244 -5.12 -8.13 21.04
CA SER A 244 -4.80 -7.16 22.10
C SER A 244 -5.82 -6.02 22.14
N LEU A 245 -6.21 -5.51 21.00
CA LEU A 245 -7.23 -4.47 20.93
C LEU A 245 -8.59 -4.97 21.41
N VAL A 246 -9.02 -6.16 20.98
CA VAL A 246 -10.29 -6.77 21.41
C VAL A 246 -10.31 -6.94 22.92
N ALA A 247 -9.22 -7.45 23.52
CA ALA A 247 -9.11 -7.60 24.97
C ALA A 247 -9.19 -6.26 25.72
N VAL A 248 -8.58 -5.19 25.19
CA VAL A 248 -8.63 -3.85 25.79
C VAL A 248 -10.06 -3.26 25.74
N LEU A 249 -10.80 -3.55 24.68
CA LEU A 249 -12.15 -2.98 24.48
C LEU A 249 -13.24 -3.78 25.21
N LYS A 250 -12.95 -5.00 25.65
CA LYS A 250 -13.91 -5.90 26.30
C LYS A 250 -14.56 -5.29 27.52
N GLY A 251 -15.89 -5.34 27.57
CA GLY A 251 -16.70 -4.79 28.66
C GLY A 251 -16.76 -3.25 28.70
N THR A 252 -16.22 -2.57 27.70
CA THR A 252 -16.38 -1.12 27.53
C THR A 252 -17.54 -0.82 26.56
N GLU A 253 -17.87 0.45 26.38
CA GLU A 253 -18.85 0.89 25.36
C GLU A 253 -18.40 0.60 23.91
N TYR A 254 -17.12 0.31 23.70
CA TYR A 254 -16.49 0.02 22.42
C TYR A 254 -16.33 -1.50 22.16
N ASP A 255 -16.83 -2.35 23.05
CA ASP A 255 -16.67 -3.81 22.95
C ASP A 255 -17.14 -4.33 21.57
N THR A 256 -16.22 -4.99 20.86
CA THR A 256 -16.49 -5.55 19.54
C THR A 256 -17.41 -6.76 19.57
N GLY A 257 -17.44 -7.49 20.70
CA GLY A 257 -18.17 -8.75 20.84
C GLY A 257 -17.52 -9.92 20.10
N PHE A 258 -16.25 -9.81 19.68
CA PHE A 258 -15.54 -10.90 19.01
C PHE A 258 -15.25 -12.06 19.97
N ASP A 259 -15.32 -13.29 19.46
CA ASP A 259 -14.96 -14.50 20.21
C ASP A 259 -13.42 -14.61 20.34
N GLU A 260 -12.90 -14.36 21.55
CA GLU A 260 -11.48 -14.42 21.85
C GLU A 260 -10.88 -15.83 21.64
N ASN A 261 -11.67 -16.91 21.83
CA ASN A 261 -11.20 -18.26 21.55
C ASN A 261 -11.02 -18.51 20.07
N LEU A 262 -11.92 -17.96 19.25
CA LEU A 262 -11.80 -18.02 17.80
C LEU A 262 -10.58 -17.25 17.31
N LEU A 263 -10.34 -16.05 17.85
CA LEU A 263 -9.14 -15.25 17.55
C LEU A 263 -7.87 -15.98 17.97
N ALA A 264 -7.84 -16.62 19.15
CA ALA A 264 -6.70 -17.40 19.61
C ALA A 264 -6.37 -18.59 18.69
N GLN A 265 -7.38 -19.29 18.17
CA GLN A 265 -7.20 -20.37 17.21
C GLN A 265 -6.65 -19.86 15.87
N LEU A 266 -7.11 -18.71 15.40
CA LEU A 266 -6.59 -18.05 14.20
C LEU A 266 -5.14 -17.60 14.40
N ALA A 267 -4.83 -17.01 15.56
CA ALA A 267 -3.46 -16.62 15.90
C ALA A 267 -2.52 -17.82 15.92
N GLU A 268 -2.96 -18.97 16.45
CA GLU A 268 -2.12 -20.18 16.45
C GLU A 268 -1.82 -20.68 15.04
N HIS A 269 -2.82 -20.67 14.15
CA HIS A 269 -2.61 -21.01 12.73
C HIS A 269 -1.56 -20.08 12.08
N PHE A 270 -1.73 -18.77 12.21
CA PHE A 270 -0.80 -17.81 11.61
C PHE A 270 0.56 -17.75 12.32
N ARG A 271 0.68 -18.24 13.54
CA ARG A 271 1.97 -18.42 14.22
C ARG A 271 2.84 -19.41 13.47
N GLY A 272 2.28 -20.57 13.09
CA GLY A 272 3.00 -21.54 12.26
C GLY A 272 3.42 -20.96 10.90
N VAL A 273 2.58 -20.12 10.29
CA VAL A 273 2.94 -19.40 9.06
C VAL A 273 4.09 -18.42 9.29
N ALA A 274 4.04 -17.62 10.36
CA ALA A 274 5.08 -16.66 10.72
C ALA A 274 6.43 -17.36 11.01
N GLU A 275 6.40 -18.51 11.68
CA GLU A 275 7.59 -19.34 11.93
C GLU A 275 8.19 -19.87 10.63
N ARG A 276 7.38 -20.37 9.71
CA ARG A 276 7.83 -20.80 8.37
C ARG A 276 8.49 -19.64 7.63
N LEU A 277 7.82 -18.46 7.57
CA LEU A 277 8.35 -17.26 6.93
C LEU A 277 9.70 -16.81 7.53
N THR A 278 9.87 -16.97 8.84
CA THR A 278 11.15 -16.69 9.53
C THR A 278 12.22 -17.71 9.17
N LYS A 279 11.87 -19.00 9.17
CA LYS A 279 12.79 -20.09 8.81
C LYS A 279 13.28 -19.97 7.38
N ASP A 280 12.41 -19.56 6.47
CA ASP A 280 12.73 -19.36 5.05
C ASP A 280 13.47 -18.04 4.77
N GLY A 281 13.74 -17.22 5.80
CA GLY A 281 14.50 -15.97 5.70
C GLY A 281 13.70 -14.78 5.14
N TRP A 282 12.38 -14.93 4.98
CA TRP A 282 11.51 -13.83 4.50
C TRP A 282 11.07 -12.88 5.60
N ARG A 283 11.12 -13.31 6.85
CA ARG A 283 10.80 -12.51 8.03
C ARG A 283 11.97 -12.51 9.00
N ASP A 284 12.38 -11.35 9.47
CA ASP A 284 13.39 -11.15 10.49
C ASP A 284 12.72 -10.46 11.70
N PRO A 285 12.29 -11.22 12.73
CA PRO A 285 11.58 -10.68 13.89
C PRO A 285 12.33 -9.55 14.58
N ASP A 286 13.67 -9.62 14.67
CA ASP A 286 14.49 -8.60 15.32
C ASP A 286 14.43 -7.26 14.61
N LYS A 287 14.20 -7.27 13.29
CA LYS A 287 14.05 -6.04 12.49
C LYS A 287 12.61 -5.56 12.45
N VAL A 288 11.66 -6.48 12.16
CA VAL A 288 10.28 -6.06 11.87
C VAL A 288 9.47 -5.77 13.13
N LEU A 289 9.83 -6.33 14.29
CA LEU A 289 9.14 -6.08 15.56
C LEU A 289 9.83 -5.01 16.44
N SER A 290 11.06 -4.62 16.10
CA SER A 290 11.78 -3.59 16.85
C SER A 290 11.12 -2.22 16.70
N VAL A 291 10.89 -1.54 17.82
CA VAL A 291 10.39 -0.17 17.83
C VAL A 291 11.44 0.78 17.28
N ASN A 292 11.07 1.55 16.28
CA ASN A 292 11.91 2.59 15.67
C ASN A 292 11.37 3.99 15.95
N ALA A 293 11.59 4.50 17.16
CA ALA A 293 11.16 5.86 17.55
C ALA A 293 11.86 6.99 16.76
N LYS A 294 13.00 6.71 16.08
CA LYS A 294 13.65 7.68 15.20
C LYS A 294 12.76 8.09 14.02
N ALA A 295 11.81 7.24 13.61
CA ALA A 295 10.82 7.58 12.60
C ALA A 295 10.05 8.85 12.99
N LEU A 296 9.72 9.04 14.27
CA LEU A 296 9.03 10.24 14.77
C LEU A 296 9.92 11.49 14.72
N GLN A 297 11.22 11.35 14.99
CA GLN A 297 12.16 12.47 15.00
C GLN A 297 12.46 13.00 13.60
N TYR A 298 12.77 12.10 12.67
CA TYR A 298 13.16 12.46 11.29
C TYR A 298 11.99 12.42 10.32
N GLN A 299 10.83 11.96 10.74
CA GLN A 299 9.61 11.79 9.92
C GLN A 299 9.84 10.93 8.66
N VAL A 300 10.78 9.98 8.77
CA VAL A 300 11.23 9.11 7.69
C VAL A 300 10.69 7.69 7.95
N PRO A 301 9.90 7.11 7.03
CA PRO A 301 9.41 5.74 7.16
C PRO A 301 10.54 4.72 7.28
N GLY A 302 10.31 3.62 8.02
CA GLY A 302 11.32 2.57 8.23
C GLY A 302 11.88 1.97 6.95
N GLY A 303 11.05 1.75 5.93
CA GLY A 303 11.48 1.28 4.61
C GLY A 303 12.41 2.27 3.89
N MET A 304 12.18 3.57 4.04
CA MET A 304 13.07 4.60 3.51
C MET A 304 14.43 4.57 4.22
N LEU A 305 14.45 4.46 5.55
CA LEU A 305 15.71 4.36 6.31
C LEU A 305 16.57 3.16 5.85
N SER A 306 15.94 2.00 5.66
CA SER A 306 16.63 0.80 5.17
C SER A 306 17.22 1.03 3.77
N ASN A 307 16.51 1.72 2.89
CA ASN A 307 16.97 2.06 1.55
C ASN A 307 18.15 3.03 1.59
N LEU A 308 18.09 4.08 2.41
CA LEU A 308 19.21 5.04 2.62
C LEU A 308 20.48 4.32 3.10
N ILE A 309 20.35 3.44 4.10
CA ILE A 309 21.46 2.62 4.59
C ILE A 309 22.04 1.75 3.47
N GLY A 310 21.19 1.13 2.67
CA GLY A 310 21.62 0.31 1.52
C GLY A 310 22.44 1.11 0.51
N GLN A 311 21.95 2.28 0.12
CA GLN A 311 22.65 3.19 -0.83
C GLN A 311 23.99 3.67 -0.26
N LEU A 312 24.05 4.07 1.02
CA LEU A 312 25.29 4.53 1.66
C LEU A 312 26.30 3.40 1.82
N LYS A 313 25.88 2.17 2.11
CA LYS A 313 26.76 0.98 2.13
C LYS A 313 27.36 0.72 0.74
N GLN A 314 26.56 0.77 -0.32
CA GLN A 314 27.03 0.59 -1.70
C GLN A 314 28.04 1.67 -2.11
N ALA A 315 27.87 2.90 -1.59
CA ALA A 315 28.78 4.01 -1.83
C ALA A 315 30.00 4.06 -0.88
N ASN A 316 30.12 3.10 0.07
CA ASN A 316 31.12 3.12 1.15
C ASN A 316 31.13 4.45 1.95
N ALA A 317 29.96 5.03 2.20
CA ALA A 317 29.77 6.36 2.80
C ALA A 317 28.84 6.32 4.04
N MET A 318 28.93 5.27 4.85
CA MET A 318 28.12 5.14 6.06
C MET A 318 28.37 6.24 7.11
N ASP A 319 29.53 6.87 7.09
CA ASP A 319 29.88 8.05 7.89
C ASP A 319 28.97 9.26 7.58
N LYS A 320 28.37 9.29 6.39
CA LYS A 320 27.45 10.33 5.93
C LYS A 320 25.98 10.11 6.30
N TYR A 321 25.69 9.05 7.06
CA TYR A 321 24.30 8.69 7.37
C TYR A 321 23.51 9.83 8.04
N TYR A 322 24.08 10.50 9.03
CA TYR A 322 23.40 11.60 9.72
C TYR A 322 23.28 12.86 8.84
N ASP A 323 24.28 13.16 8.01
CA ASP A 323 24.22 14.26 7.04
C ASP A 323 23.04 14.06 6.06
N VAL A 324 22.82 12.80 5.62
CA VAL A 324 21.68 12.45 4.75
C VAL A 324 20.36 12.58 5.48
N LEU A 325 20.25 12.15 6.74
CA LEU A 325 19.04 12.31 7.53
C LEU A 325 18.64 13.78 7.73
N GLU A 326 19.63 14.68 7.88
CA GLU A 326 19.39 16.13 7.96
C GLU A 326 19.01 16.73 6.59
N GLU A 327 19.50 16.17 5.50
CA GLU A 327 19.21 16.64 4.15
C GLU A 327 17.81 16.24 3.68
N VAL A 328 17.26 15.10 4.12
CA VAL A 328 15.93 14.63 3.74
C VAL A 328 14.84 15.68 3.97
N PRO A 329 14.70 16.31 5.15
CA PRO A 329 13.71 17.38 5.37
C PRO A 329 13.90 18.60 4.46
N ARG A 330 15.15 18.93 4.12
CA ARG A 330 15.47 20.05 3.23
C ARG A 330 15.02 19.76 1.80
N VAL A 331 15.34 18.58 1.27
CA VAL A 331 14.88 18.15 -0.05
C VAL A 331 13.36 18.08 -0.09
N ARG A 332 12.73 17.51 0.96
CA ARG A 332 11.29 17.44 1.07
C ARG A 332 10.62 18.82 1.01
N LYS A 333 11.19 19.79 1.74
CA LYS A 333 10.73 21.19 1.70
C LYS A 333 10.86 21.79 0.30
N ASP A 334 12.03 21.64 -0.33
CA ASP A 334 12.30 22.17 -1.66
C ASP A 334 11.36 21.58 -2.71
N PHE A 335 10.93 20.33 -2.55
CA PHE A 335 10.01 19.63 -3.44
C PHE A 335 8.52 19.84 -3.09
N GLY A 336 8.18 20.82 -2.25
CA GLY A 336 6.78 21.14 -1.93
C GLY A 336 6.12 20.18 -0.96
N TYR A 337 6.90 19.61 -0.03
CA TYR A 337 6.45 18.73 1.06
C TYR A 337 5.66 17.48 0.62
N PRO A 338 6.11 16.68 -0.37
CA PRO A 338 5.42 15.44 -0.67
C PRO A 338 5.33 14.54 0.57
N PRO A 339 4.24 13.79 0.78
CA PRO A 339 4.20 12.73 1.77
C PRO A 339 5.32 11.71 1.50
N LEU A 340 5.97 11.20 2.56
CA LEU A 340 7.06 10.24 2.41
C LEU A 340 6.50 8.80 2.36
N VAL A 341 5.76 8.51 1.31
CA VAL A 341 5.24 7.19 0.95
C VAL A 341 5.81 6.78 -0.41
N THR A 342 5.76 5.50 -0.76
CA THR A 342 6.26 5.05 -2.07
C THR A 342 5.40 5.63 -3.22
N PRO A 343 5.99 6.23 -4.28
CA PRO A 343 7.42 6.32 -4.60
C PRO A 343 8.14 7.56 -4.05
N THR A 344 7.43 8.56 -3.52
CA THR A 344 7.97 9.88 -3.14
C THR A 344 9.05 9.79 -2.05
N SER A 345 8.91 8.84 -1.11
CA SER A 345 9.96 8.58 -0.11
C SER A 345 11.29 8.17 -0.75
N GLN A 346 11.25 7.34 -1.79
CA GLN A 346 12.45 6.93 -2.52
C GLN A 346 13.04 8.09 -3.31
N ILE A 347 12.20 8.90 -3.97
CA ILE A 347 12.63 10.07 -4.74
C ILE A 347 13.37 11.06 -3.83
N VAL A 348 12.75 11.45 -2.73
CA VAL A 348 13.32 12.40 -1.77
C VAL A 348 14.59 11.83 -1.13
N GLY A 349 14.56 10.56 -0.72
CA GLY A 349 15.71 9.91 -0.08
C GLY A 349 16.92 9.79 -1.01
N THR A 350 16.73 9.29 -2.22
CA THR A 350 17.82 9.17 -3.19
C THR A 350 18.39 10.54 -3.57
N GLN A 351 17.55 11.58 -3.71
CA GLN A 351 18.02 12.93 -3.97
C GLN A 351 18.83 13.49 -2.78
N ALA A 352 18.41 13.20 -1.54
CA ALA A 352 19.18 13.61 -0.35
C ALA A 352 20.57 12.93 -0.31
N VAL A 353 20.65 11.63 -0.60
CA VAL A 353 21.92 10.91 -0.73
C VAL A 353 22.80 11.56 -1.80
N MET A 354 22.25 11.85 -2.98
CA MET A 354 23.01 12.50 -4.07
C MET A 354 23.49 13.89 -3.71
N ASN A 355 22.71 14.69 -2.99
CA ASN A 355 23.11 16.02 -2.54
C ASN A 355 24.31 15.94 -1.59
N VAL A 356 24.30 15.01 -0.65
CA VAL A 356 25.38 14.83 0.33
C VAL A 356 26.64 14.26 -0.32
N LEU A 357 26.51 13.19 -1.11
CA LEU A 357 27.67 12.55 -1.75
C LEU A 357 28.28 13.41 -2.87
N GLY A 358 27.46 14.21 -3.54
CA GLY A 358 27.91 15.12 -4.60
C GLY A 358 28.62 16.39 -4.12
N GLY A 359 28.59 16.65 -2.82
CA GLY A 359 29.21 17.83 -2.18
C GLY A 359 28.50 19.16 -2.49
N GLU A 360 27.52 19.16 -3.39
CA GLU A 360 26.70 20.32 -3.74
C GLU A 360 25.26 19.88 -3.97
N ARG A 361 24.29 20.60 -3.38
CA ARG A 361 22.86 20.31 -3.52
C ARG A 361 22.42 20.48 -4.97
N TYR A 362 21.72 19.45 -5.48
CA TYR A 362 21.19 19.40 -6.85
C TYR A 362 22.23 19.56 -7.97
N LYS A 363 23.48 19.18 -7.72
CA LYS A 363 24.49 19.00 -8.77
C LYS A 363 24.16 17.80 -9.66
N MET A 364 23.70 16.73 -9.02
CA MET A 364 23.15 15.55 -9.68
C MET A 364 21.67 15.40 -9.31
N VAL A 365 20.80 15.24 -10.31
CA VAL A 365 19.36 15.15 -10.13
C VAL A 365 18.84 13.90 -10.81
N THR A 366 18.12 13.06 -10.06
CA THR A 366 17.55 11.82 -10.60
C THR A 366 16.46 12.11 -11.64
N LYS A 367 16.20 11.13 -12.52
CA LYS A 367 15.09 11.20 -13.48
C LYS A 367 13.76 11.38 -12.75
N GLU A 368 13.56 10.64 -11.66
CA GLU A 368 12.36 10.65 -10.84
C GLU A 368 12.18 12.01 -10.14
N SER A 369 13.26 12.60 -9.61
CA SER A 369 13.22 13.96 -9.04
C SER A 369 12.81 14.99 -10.08
N LYS A 370 13.36 14.89 -11.31
CA LYS A 370 12.95 15.76 -12.42
C LYS A 370 11.49 15.57 -12.79
N GLY A 371 11.01 14.32 -12.84
CA GLY A 371 9.62 14.00 -13.12
C GLY A 371 8.68 14.58 -12.05
N LEU A 372 9.04 14.45 -10.77
CA LEU A 372 8.25 15.01 -9.67
C LEU A 372 8.14 16.54 -9.78
N LEU A 373 9.25 17.22 -10.07
CA LEU A 373 9.29 18.67 -10.23
C LEU A 373 8.56 19.17 -11.49
N ARG A 374 8.44 18.32 -12.53
CA ARG A 374 7.63 18.59 -13.74
C ARG A 374 6.14 18.29 -13.55
N GLY A 375 5.74 17.72 -12.40
CA GLY A 375 4.35 17.39 -12.13
C GLY A 375 3.87 16.07 -12.77
N GLU A 376 4.79 15.22 -13.22
CA GLU A 376 4.47 13.92 -13.85
C GLU A 376 3.82 12.93 -12.89
N TYR A 377 3.94 13.16 -11.58
CA TYR A 377 3.29 12.34 -10.52
C TYR A 377 1.97 12.94 -10.02
N GLY A 378 1.65 14.18 -10.40
CA GLY A 378 0.50 14.92 -9.92
C GLY A 378 0.86 16.22 -9.22
N ARG A 379 -0.13 16.84 -8.57
CA ARG A 379 0.01 18.11 -7.87
C ARG A 379 0.66 17.90 -6.49
N LEU A 380 1.73 18.63 -6.26
CA LEU A 380 2.40 18.65 -4.96
C LEU A 380 1.57 19.41 -3.91
N PRO A 381 1.69 19.05 -2.61
CA PRO A 381 0.91 19.65 -1.54
C PRO A 381 1.17 21.16 -1.34
N ALA A 382 2.39 21.62 -1.66
CA ALA A 382 2.79 23.03 -1.57
C ALA A 382 3.63 23.44 -2.77
N PRO A 383 3.82 24.75 -3.01
CA PRO A 383 4.72 25.23 -4.05
C PRO A 383 6.15 24.68 -3.89
N VAL A 384 6.74 24.29 -5.01
CA VAL A 384 8.15 23.92 -5.10
C VAL A 384 9.02 25.16 -4.93
N ASN A 385 10.21 25.01 -4.36
CA ASN A 385 11.23 26.07 -4.37
C ASN A 385 11.64 26.37 -5.83
N GLU A 386 11.34 27.57 -6.31
CA GLU A 386 11.53 27.96 -7.71
C GLU A 386 13.01 27.94 -8.15
N GLU A 387 13.94 28.31 -7.28
CA GLU A 387 15.38 28.27 -7.58
C GLU A 387 15.82 26.83 -7.76
N VAL A 388 15.35 25.91 -6.90
CA VAL A 388 15.63 24.49 -6.98
C VAL A 388 14.99 23.90 -8.24
N ARG A 389 13.73 24.25 -8.53
CA ARG A 389 13.05 23.79 -9.75
C ARG A 389 13.84 24.21 -10.99
N LYS A 390 14.21 25.47 -11.09
CA LYS A 390 15.01 25.99 -12.22
C LYS A 390 16.38 25.30 -12.32
N LYS A 391 17.05 25.06 -11.19
CA LYS A 391 18.33 24.32 -11.16
C LYS A 391 18.17 22.87 -11.65
N CYS A 392 17.07 22.19 -11.29
CA CYS A 392 16.87 20.78 -11.57
C CYS A 392 16.33 20.50 -12.98
N ILE A 393 15.39 21.31 -13.47
CA ILE A 393 14.68 21.07 -14.75
C ILE A 393 14.77 22.21 -15.75
N GLY A 394 15.45 23.33 -15.41
CA GLY A 394 15.56 24.50 -16.29
C GLY A 394 14.20 25.09 -16.63
N ASP A 395 13.99 25.37 -17.90
CA ASP A 395 12.76 25.94 -18.46
C ASP A 395 11.78 24.84 -18.98
N ALA A 396 11.93 23.59 -18.49
CA ALA A 396 11.04 22.50 -18.88
C ALA A 396 9.58 22.81 -18.50
N LYS A 397 8.64 22.47 -19.38
CA LYS A 397 7.21 22.63 -19.14
C LYS A 397 6.80 21.85 -17.89
N VAL A 398 6.01 22.48 -17.01
CA VAL A 398 5.42 21.86 -15.83
C VAL A 398 3.98 21.47 -16.15
N ILE A 399 3.63 20.24 -15.82
CA ILE A 399 2.25 19.71 -15.95
C ILE A 399 1.43 20.26 -14.78
N THR A 400 0.32 20.91 -15.06
CA THR A 400 -0.60 21.48 -14.05
C THR A 400 -1.98 20.81 -14.08
N TYR A 401 -2.25 20.04 -15.12
CA TYR A 401 -3.43 19.20 -15.28
C TYR A 401 -3.19 17.77 -14.78
N ARG A 402 -4.17 16.88 -14.89
CA ARG A 402 -4.02 15.47 -14.52
C ARG A 402 -3.06 14.77 -15.50
N PRO A 403 -1.94 14.19 -15.04
CA PRO A 403 -0.94 13.61 -15.95
C PRO A 403 -1.49 12.50 -16.87
N ALA A 404 -2.47 11.73 -16.38
CA ALA A 404 -3.09 10.66 -17.16
C ALA A 404 -3.91 11.15 -18.36
N ASP A 405 -4.24 12.44 -18.44
CA ASP A 405 -4.94 13.01 -19.60
C ASP A 405 -4.09 12.99 -20.89
N ASP A 406 -2.77 12.83 -20.74
CA ASP A 406 -1.83 12.68 -21.86
C ASP A 406 -1.67 11.22 -22.34
N ILE A 407 -2.36 10.25 -21.69
CA ILE A 407 -2.22 8.82 -22.00
C ILE A 407 -3.44 8.38 -22.83
N GLU A 408 -3.19 8.00 -24.07
CA GLU A 408 -4.21 7.41 -24.93
C GLU A 408 -4.65 6.03 -24.43
N PRO A 409 -5.87 5.54 -24.77
CA PRO A 409 -6.32 4.20 -24.40
C PRO A 409 -5.34 3.10 -24.80
N GLU A 410 -4.99 2.21 -23.87
CA GLU A 410 -3.93 1.19 -24.06
C GLU A 410 -4.47 -0.24 -24.02
N LEU A 411 -5.66 -0.50 -23.49
CA LEU A 411 -6.15 -1.85 -23.18
C LEU A 411 -6.15 -2.77 -24.42
N GLU A 412 -6.63 -2.27 -25.56
CA GLU A 412 -6.70 -3.04 -26.81
C GLU A 412 -5.32 -3.36 -27.38
N ASN A 413 -4.32 -2.52 -27.14
CA ASN A 413 -2.95 -2.80 -27.53
C ASN A 413 -2.37 -3.96 -26.71
N TYR A 414 -2.56 -3.93 -25.39
CA TYR A 414 -2.14 -5.04 -24.50
C TYR A 414 -2.84 -6.36 -24.87
N ARG A 415 -4.15 -6.34 -25.22
CA ARG A 415 -4.86 -7.54 -25.70
C ARG A 415 -4.22 -8.16 -26.96
N LYS A 416 -3.82 -7.34 -27.90
CA LYS A 416 -3.14 -7.79 -29.13
C LYS A 416 -1.76 -8.41 -28.83
N GLU A 417 -1.01 -7.79 -27.91
CA GLU A 417 0.33 -8.24 -27.55
C GLU A 417 0.32 -9.63 -26.91
N ILE A 418 -0.68 -9.93 -26.08
CA ILE A 418 -0.77 -11.24 -25.39
C ILE A 418 -1.69 -12.25 -26.06
N ALA A 419 -2.23 -11.99 -27.24
CA ALA A 419 -3.27 -12.82 -27.87
C ALA A 419 -2.94 -14.32 -27.93
N LYS A 420 -1.65 -14.69 -27.94
CA LYS A 420 -1.18 -16.09 -27.97
C LYS A 420 -1.10 -16.75 -26.60
N PHE A 421 -1.15 -15.98 -25.51
CA PHE A 421 -0.94 -16.42 -24.14
C PHE A 421 -2.15 -16.18 -23.24
N ASN A 422 -3.22 -15.61 -23.81
CA ASN A 422 -4.42 -15.23 -23.08
C ASN A 422 -5.30 -16.46 -22.85
N GLU A 423 -5.41 -16.90 -21.59
CA GLU A 423 -6.28 -18.02 -21.18
C GLU A 423 -7.52 -17.52 -20.44
N GLN A 424 -7.44 -16.33 -19.83
CA GLN A 424 -8.54 -15.67 -19.13
C GLN A 424 -8.53 -14.17 -19.43
N ASP A 425 -9.67 -13.52 -19.33
CA ASP A 425 -9.83 -12.08 -19.62
C ASP A 425 -8.88 -11.19 -18.81
N GLU A 426 -8.53 -11.62 -17.60
CA GLU A 426 -7.68 -10.90 -16.66
C GLU A 426 -6.19 -10.92 -17.03
N ASP A 427 -5.75 -11.82 -17.89
CA ASP A 427 -4.34 -11.93 -18.28
C ASP A 427 -3.81 -10.65 -18.92
N VAL A 428 -4.67 -9.92 -19.65
CA VAL A 428 -4.31 -8.62 -20.22
C VAL A 428 -3.89 -7.62 -19.14
N LEU A 429 -4.52 -7.66 -17.98
CA LEU A 429 -4.19 -6.77 -16.87
C LEU A 429 -2.90 -7.20 -16.18
N SER A 430 -2.68 -8.51 -16.03
CA SER A 430 -1.42 -9.05 -15.51
C SER A 430 -0.24 -8.60 -16.37
N TYR A 431 -0.39 -8.69 -17.69
CA TYR A 431 0.61 -8.23 -18.65
C TYR A 431 0.78 -6.71 -18.65
N ALA A 432 -0.29 -5.94 -18.68
CA ALA A 432 -0.23 -4.47 -18.66
C ALA A 432 0.53 -3.93 -17.45
N LEU A 433 0.34 -4.55 -16.27
CA LEU A 433 0.97 -4.15 -15.03
C LEU A 433 2.43 -4.60 -14.92
N PHE A 434 2.73 -5.83 -15.30
CA PHE A 434 4.03 -6.47 -15.11
C PHE A 434 4.43 -7.33 -16.32
N PRO A 435 4.72 -6.73 -17.51
CA PRO A 435 4.83 -7.44 -18.79
C PRO A 435 5.77 -8.65 -18.73
N GLN A 436 7.01 -8.45 -18.31
CA GLN A 436 7.99 -9.53 -18.29
C GLN A 436 7.62 -10.64 -17.30
N VAL A 437 7.21 -10.27 -16.10
CA VAL A 437 6.86 -11.22 -15.03
C VAL A 437 5.62 -12.02 -15.39
N ALA A 438 4.61 -11.35 -15.97
CA ALA A 438 3.40 -12.03 -16.45
C ALA A 438 3.71 -13.03 -17.55
N MET A 439 4.57 -12.67 -18.52
CA MET A 439 4.99 -13.60 -19.58
C MET A 439 5.75 -14.81 -19.04
N ASP A 440 6.59 -14.63 -18.03
CA ASP A 440 7.30 -15.75 -17.41
C ASP A 440 6.31 -16.64 -16.65
N PHE A 441 5.34 -16.05 -15.95
CA PHE A 441 4.26 -16.80 -15.29
C PHE A 441 3.36 -17.54 -16.30
N PHE A 442 2.98 -16.93 -17.42
CA PHE A 442 2.15 -17.59 -18.43
C PHE A 442 2.84 -18.82 -19.03
N LYS A 443 4.15 -18.74 -19.28
CA LYS A 443 4.95 -19.92 -19.71
C LYS A 443 4.97 -20.99 -18.64
N TYR A 444 5.14 -20.63 -17.38
CA TYR A 444 5.09 -21.56 -16.26
C TYR A 444 3.72 -22.25 -16.19
N ARG A 445 2.62 -21.50 -16.25
CA ARG A 445 1.24 -22.01 -16.25
C ARG A 445 1.02 -22.98 -17.42
N ASP A 446 1.37 -22.60 -18.63
CA ASP A 446 1.27 -23.44 -19.83
C ASP A 446 2.08 -24.75 -19.70
N ALA A 447 3.28 -24.67 -19.11
CA ALA A 447 4.10 -25.87 -18.88
C ALA A 447 3.46 -26.83 -17.85
N GLN A 448 2.85 -26.29 -16.78
CA GLN A 448 2.13 -27.09 -15.78
C GLN A 448 0.90 -27.79 -16.40
N ASP A 449 0.10 -27.06 -17.18
CA ASP A 449 -1.11 -27.59 -17.81
C ASP A 449 -0.78 -28.69 -18.84
N LYS A 450 0.29 -28.50 -19.60
CA LYS A 450 0.79 -29.50 -20.58
C LYS A 450 1.61 -30.62 -19.96
N LYS A 451 1.87 -30.55 -18.63
CA LYS A 451 2.73 -31.51 -17.92
C LYS A 451 4.13 -31.65 -18.56
N VAL A 452 4.67 -30.55 -19.05
CA VAL A 452 6.02 -30.46 -19.60
C VAL A 452 6.98 -30.03 -18.50
N ASP A 453 8.15 -30.66 -18.42
CA ASP A 453 9.21 -30.20 -17.50
C ASP A 453 9.75 -28.85 -17.98
N GLU A 454 9.58 -27.83 -17.18
CA GLU A 454 10.02 -26.46 -17.47
C GLU A 454 11.53 -26.37 -17.66
N SER A 455 12.31 -27.25 -17.00
CA SER A 455 13.76 -27.33 -17.16
C SER A 455 14.17 -27.73 -18.59
N ALA A 456 13.30 -28.40 -19.34
CA ALA A 456 13.52 -28.73 -20.73
C ALA A 456 13.38 -27.55 -21.69
N ALA A 457 12.66 -26.49 -21.27
CA ALA A 457 12.50 -25.25 -22.04
C ALA A 457 13.62 -24.23 -21.76
N ASP A 458 14.44 -24.46 -20.75
CA ASP A 458 15.59 -23.60 -20.45
C ASP A 458 16.65 -23.73 -21.55
N LYS A 459 16.92 -22.62 -22.23
CA LYS A 459 17.97 -22.58 -23.28
C LYS A 459 19.38 -22.93 -22.77
N ALA A 460 19.61 -22.83 -21.44
CA ALA A 460 20.86 -23.27 -20.81
C ALA A 460 20.90 -24.81 -20.59
N ASN A 461 19.75 -25.46 -20.60
CA ASN A 461 19.66 -26.92 -20.47
C ASN A 461 19.86 -27.59 -21.83
N LYS A 462 20.95 -28.35 -21.98
CA LYS A 462 21.30 -29.05 -23.20
C LYS A 462 20.61 -30.41 -23.33
N SER A 463 19.79 -30.84 -22.39
CA SER A 463 18.99 -32.07 -22.50
C SER A 463 17.75 -31.79 -23.33
N TYR A 464 17.59 -32.54 -24.40
CA TYR A 464 16.39 -32.55 -25.24
C TYR A 464 15.43 -33.61 -24.70
N PRO A 465 14.12 -33.34 -24.66
CA PRO A 465 13.15 -34.40 -24.42
C PRO A 465 13.28 -35.44 -25.55
N VAL A 466 13.41 -36.70 -25.20
CA VAL A 466 13.47 -37.83 -26.13
C VAL A 466 12.05 -38.20 -26.56
#